data_add5c790de62b761d12eedb2592238b4
#
_entry.id   add5c790de62b761d12eedb2592238b4
#
_cell.length_a   1.000
_cell.length_b   1.000
_cell.length_c   1.000
_cell.angle_alpha   90.00
_cell.angle_beta   90.00
_cell.angle_gamma   90.00
#
_symmetry.space_group_name_H-M   'P 1'
#
loop_
_entity.id
_entity.type
_entity.pdbx_description
1 polymer ?
#
loop_
_entity_poly.entity_id
_entity_poly.type
_entity_poly.pdbx_seq_one_letter_code
_entity_poly.pdbx_strand_id
1 'polypeptide(L)'
;MRAADLGNVPLQFKAKVRIGESEIARRWVPVRLPLWNIVLSGYPASGKTMLARRLVSDNANFVRLSVDDLRGMFYGPVQPPKEEEFVYDQLAALRDLILRSRRSVVLDSTAPRNSTRRFLLNTRVEGVVRLLVVLLVERSELEGRNQERGLVGAVDAWNRTWENPQTNMPVMKFRNNSLAEFETSYYVLTDLLRSKINPYRRRFIAHLFPKIRDAKS
;
A
#
# COMPACT_ATOMS: atom_id res chain seq x y z
N MET A 1 -18.34 9.39 -35.05
CA MET A 1 -17.28 8.42 -34.68
C MET A 1 -17.81 7.60 -33.51
N ARG A 2 -18.02 6.31 -33.72
CA ARG A 2 -18.61 5.38 -32.74
C ARG A 2 -17.53 4.94 -31.74
N ALA A 3 -17.87 4.90 -30.45
CA ALA A 3 -17.02 4.38 -29.39
C ALA A 3 -16.76 2.89 -29.68
N ALA A 4 -15.49 2.54 -29.82
CA ALA A 4 -15.05 1.18 -30.03
C ALA A 4 -15.01 0.43 -28.69
N ASP A 5 -15.56 -0.78 -28.72
CA ASP A 5 -15.62 -1.76 -27.65
C ASP A 5 -14.24 -1.99 -26.99
N LEU A 6 -14.11 -1.63 -25.72
CA LEU A 6 -13.04 -2.15 -24.88
C LEU A 6 -13.51 -3.51 -24.35
N GLY A 7 -13.12 -4.55 -25.09
CA GLY A 7 -13.42 -5.92 -24.76
C GLY A 7 -12.92 -6.31 -23.36
N ASN A 8 -13.83 -6.86 -22.58
CA ASN A 8 -13.56 -7.60 -21.34
C ASN A 8 -12.61 -8.77 -21.66
N VAL A 9 -11.34 -8.67 -21.28
CA VAL A 9 -10.40 -9.81 -21.32
C VAL A 9 -10.40 -10.45 -19.94
N PRO A 10 -11.01 -11.62 -19.74
CA PRO A 10 -10.89 -12.35 -18.49
C PRO A 10 -9.52 -13.03 -18.44
N LEU A 11 -8.66 -12.64 -17.50
CA LEU A 11 -7.45 -13.37 -17.16
C LEU A 11 -7.83 -14.74 -16.56
N GLN A 12 -7.90 -15.76 -17.41
CA GLN A 12 -8.10 -17.15 -17.00
C GLN A 12 -6.75 -17.79 -16.69
N PHE A 13 -6.43 -17.95 -15.41
CA PHE A 13 -5.34 -18.83 -14.98
C PHE A 13 -5.87 -20.26 -14.84
N LYS A 14 -5.45 -21.16 -15.73
CA LYS A 14 -5.71 -22.60 -15.63
C LYS A 14 -4.68 -23.25 -14.70
N ALA A 15 -5.02 -23.53 -13.45
CA ALA A 15 -4.25 -24.43 -12.62
C ALA A 15 -4.80 -25.87 -12.80
N LYS A 16 -4.01 -26.78 -13.43
CA LYS A 16 -4.30 -28.21 -13.51
C LYS A 16 -3.83 -28.88 -12.21
N VAL A 17 -4.74 -29.23 -11.32
CA VAL A 17 -4.47 -30.17 -10.24
C VAL A 17 -5.05 -31.54 -10.67
N ARG A 18 -4.18 -32.55 -10.89
CA ARG A 18 -4.61 -33.95 -11.05
C ARG A 18 -4.93 -34.52 -9.68
N ILE A 19 -6.19 -34.79 -9.40
CA ILE A 19 -6.66 -35.65 -8.32
C ILE A 19 -7.46 -36.78 -9.00
N GLY A 20 -7.25 -38.02 -8.53
CA GLY A 20 -7.68 -39.26 -9.13
C GLY A 20 -9.13 -39.30 -9.60
N GLU A 21 -9.35 -40.14 -10.62
CA GLU A 21 -10.58 -40.31 -11.35
C GLU A 21 -11.72 -40.84 -10.43
N SER A 22 -12.49 -39.93 -9.89
CA SER A 22 -13.88 -40.13 -9.54
C SER A 22 -14.64 -38.85 -9.91
N GLU A 23 -15.80 -39.05 -10.52
CA GLU A 23 -16.71 -38.02 -11.06
C GLU A 23 -17.10 -36.94 -10.05
N ILE A 24 -16.20 -36.03 -9.73
CA ILE A 24 -16.55 -34.79 -9.04
C ILE A 24 -16.64 -33.72 -10.11
N ALA A 25 -17.87 -33.35 -10.43
CA ALA A 25 -18.19 -32.21 -11.29
C ALA A 25 -17.24 -31.05 -10.96
N ARG A 26 -16.39 -30.66 -11.91
CA ARG A 26 -15.40 -29.59 -11.75
C ARG A 26 -16.12 -28.28 -11.51
N ARG A 27 -16.44 -28.00 -10.27
CA ARG A 27 -16.98 -26.70 -9.86
C ARG A 27 -15.84 -25.71 -9.92
N TRP A 28 -15.78 -24.95 -10.99
CA TRP A 28 -14.86 -23.82 -11.10
C TRP A 28 -15.22 -22.81 -10.01
N VAL A 29 -14.50 -22.83 -8.92
CA VAL A 29 -14.57 -21.74 -7.94
C VAL A 29 -13.65 -20.66 -8.45
N PRO A 30 -14.16 -19.50 -8.89
CA PRO A 30 -13.28 -18.42 -9.30
C PRO A 30 -12.44 -18.02 -8.09
N VAL A 31 -11.11 -18.15 -8.22
CA VAL A 31 -10.18 -17.67 -7.21
C VAL A 31 -10.31 -16.15 -7.16
N ARG A 32 -11.08 -15.67 -6.21
CA ARG A 32 -11.21 -14.23 -5.99
C ARG A 32 -9.91 -13.74 -5.38
N LEU A 33 -9.19 -12.90 -6.11
CA LEU A 33 -8.03 -12.20 -5.58
C LEU A 33 -8.44 -11.40 -4.34
N PRO A 34 -7.64 -11.44 -3.26
CA PRO A 34 -7.93 -10.64 -2.09
C PRO A 34 -7.90 -9.16 -2.45
N LEU A 35 -8.82 -8.41 -1.87
CA LEU A 35 -8.81 -6.96 -1.94
C LEU A 35 -7.81 -6.43 -0.91
N TRP A 36 -7.03 -5.45 -1.30
CA TRP A 36 -6.04 -4.84 -0.44
C TRP A 36 -6.38 -3.38 -0.14
N ASN A 37 -6.25 -3.02 1.13
CA ASN A 37 -6.14 -1.64 1.59
C ASN A 37 -4.70 -1.44 2.10
N ILE A 38 -3.85 -0.85 1.26
CA ILE A 38 -2.45 -0.57 1.57
C ILE A 38 -2.33 0.89 1.97
N VAL A 39 -1.82 1.13 3.18
CA VAL A 39 -1.50 2.49 3.67
C VAL A 39 0.00 2.67 3.61
N LEU A 40 0.46 3.67 2.88
CA LEU A 40 1.86 4.08 2.91
C LEU A 40 2.09 5.07 4.05
N SER A 41 3.19 4.90 4.75
CA SER A 41 3.61 5.79 5.84
C SER A 41 5.11 6.03 5.74
N GLY A 42 5.54 7.26 5.95
CA GLY A 42 6.96 7.62 5.87
C GLY A 42 7.17 9.12 5.76
N TYR A 43 8.39 9.54 5.98
CA TYR A 43 8.79 10.94 5.90
C TYR A 43 8.56 11.55 4.52
N PRO A 44 8.48 12.88 4.39
CA PRO A 44 8.61 13.56 3.11
C PRO A 44 9.87 13.08 2.37
N ALA A 45 9.80 12.96 1.06
CA ALA A 45 10.87 12.45 0.20
C ALA A 45 11.28 10.97 0.41
N SER A 46 10.56 10.20 1.24
CA SER A 46 10.86 8.76 1.43
C SER A 46 10.51 7.87 0.24
N GLY A 47 9.85 8.38 -0.81
CA GLY A 47 9.50 7.62 -2.02
C GLY A 47 8.10 7.00 -2.03
N LYS A 48 7.21 7.36 -1.12
CA LYS A 48 5.81 6.87 -1.07
C LYS A 48 5.07 6.98 -2.40
N THR A 49 5.11 8.14 -2.99
CA THR A 49 4.43 8.41 -4.27
C THR A 49 5.02 7.57 -5.42
N MET A 50 6.34 7.36 -5.43
CA MET A 50 7.00 6.48 -6.39
C MET A 50 6.50 5.04 -6.22
N LEU A 51 6.47 4.54 -4.98
CA LEU A 51 5.97 3.20 -4.68
C LEU A 51 4.48 3.05 -5.06
N ALA A 52 3.64 4.03 -4.70
CA ALA A 52 2.22 3.99 -5.02
C ALA A 52 1.96 3.97 -6.52
N ARG A 53 2.66 4.81 -7.29
CA ARG A 53 2.56 4.84 -8.76
C ARG A 53 3.02 3.53 -9.38
N ARG A 54 4.14 2.96 -8.90
CA ARG A 54 4.64 1.68 -9.38
C ARG A 54 3.65 0.54 -9.12
N LEU A 55 3.06 0.47 -7.91
CA LEU A 55 2.04 -0.53 -7.59
C LEU A 55 0.84 -0.49 -8.52
N VAL A 56 0.36 0.71 -8.86
CA VAL A 56 -0.77 0.90 -9.78
C VAL A 56 -0.38 0.56 -11.23
N SER A 57 0.82 0.95 -11.66
CA SER A 57 1.33 0.63 -13.00
C SER A 57 1.44 -0.87 -13.23
N ASP A 58 1.94 -1.60 -12.22
CA ASP A 58 2.22 -3.03 -12.35
C ASP A 58 0.99 -3.92 -12.03
N ASN A 59 -0.09 -3.32 -11.48
CA ASN A 59 -1.27 -4.06 -11.07
C ASN A 59 -2.55 -3.29 -11.40
N ALA A 60 -3.19 -3.63 -12.51
CA ALA A 60 -4.39 -2.96 -13.01
C ALA A 60 -5.58 -2.94 -12.02
N ASN A 61 -5.57 -3.83 -11.01
CA ASN A 61 -6.62 -3.86 -9.99
C ASN A 61 -6.39 -2.87 -8.83
N PHE A 62 -5.28 -2.14 -8.81
CA PHE A 62 -5.01 -1.14 -7.78
C PHE A 62 -5.41 0.26 -8.22
N VAL A 63 -5.86 1.06 -7.27
CA VAL A 63 -6.13 2.49 -7.40
C VAL A 63 -5.29 3.24 -6.37
N ARG A 64 -4.59 4.29 -6.79
CA ARG A 64 -3.92 5.22 -5.87
C ARG A 64 -4.89 6.30 -5.43
N LEU A 65 -4.96 6.53 -4.14
CA LEU A 65 -5.54 7.73 -3.55
C LEU A 65 -4.45 8.48 -2.78
N SER A 66 -4.33 9.76 -3.01
CA SER A 66 -3.32 10.60 -2.40
C SER A 66 -3.97 11.72 -1.59
N VAL A 67 -3.52 11.89 -0.35
CA VAL A 67 -3.94 13.02 0.50
C VAL A 67 -3.57 14.36 -0.16
N ASP A 68 -2.37 14.46 -0.74
CA ASP A 68 -1.91 15.69 -1.37
C ASP A 68 -2.70 16.02 -2.64
N ASP A 69 -3.05 15.01 -3.45
CA ASP A 69 -3.87 15.21 -4.65
C ASP A 69 -5.28 15.67 -4.27
N LEU A 70 -5.90 15.06 -3.25
CA LEU A 70 -7.22 15.49 -2.76
C LEU A 70 -7.16 16.90 -2.16
N ARG A 71 -6.14 17.21 -1.39
CA ARG A 71 -5.93 18.55 -0.85
C ARG A 71 -5.84 19.59 -1.97
N GLY A 72 -5.05 19.29 -3.00
CA GLY A 72 -4.93 20.14 -4.19
C GLY A 72 -6.25 20.27 -4.95
N MET A 73 -7.04 19.20 -5.04
CA MET A 73 -8.34 19.21 -5.71
C MET A 73 -9.38 20.07 -4.97
N PHE A 74 -9.42 20.02 -3.64
CA PHE A 74 -10.40 20.77 -2.85
C PHE A 74 -10.02 22.22 -2.62
N TYR A 75 -8.73 22.52 -2.48
CA TYR A 75 -8.27 23.82 -2.03
C TYR A 75 -7.30 24.51 -2.98
N GLY A 76 -6.93 23.87 -4.08
CA GLY A 76 -5.94 24.39 -5.00
C GLY A 76 -4.53 24.42 -4.40
N PRO A 77 -3.66 25.30 -4.90
CA PRO A 77 -2.27 25.41 -4.43
C PRO A 77 -2.15 26.08 -3.05
N VAL A 78 -3.20 26.74 -2.57
CA VAL A 78 -3.22 27.39 -1.26
C VAL A 78 -3.50 26.35 -0.20
N GLN A 79 -2.58 26.15 0.73
CA GLN A 79 -2.79 25.20 1.83
C GLN A 79 -3.81 25.77 2.83
N PRO A 80 -4.92 25.09 3.07
CA PRO A 80 -5.78 25.37 4.20
C PRO A 80 -5.26 24.57 5.40
N PRO A 81 -4.68 25.20 6.39
CA PRO A 81 -4.08 24.48 7.52
C PRO A 81 -5.11 23.92 8.51
N LYS A 82 -6.40 24.21 8.34
CA LYS A 82 -7.42 23.94 9.38
C LYS A 82 -8.38 22.76 9.10
N GLU A 83 -8.41 22.20 7.90
CA GLU A 83 -9.42 21.21 7.50
C GLU A 83 -8.82 19.87 7.04
N GLU A 84 -7.71 19.49 7.63
CA GLU A 84 -7.04 18.22 7.34
C GLU A 84 -7.97 17.02 7.58
N GLU A 85 -8.83 17.10 8.60
CA GLU A 85 -9.82 16.07 8.93
C GLU A 85 -10.77 15.82 7.78
N PHE A 86 -11.29 16.88 7.15
CA PHE A 86 -12.17 16.76 5.98
C PHE A 86 -11.49 15.98 4.83
N VAL A 87 -10.24 16.29 4.52
CA VAL A 87 -9.49 15.59 3.45
C VAL A 87 -9.35 14.11 3.75
N TYR A 88 -9.04 13.75 5.01
CA TYR A 88 -8.93 12.35 5.43
C TYR A 88 -10.27 11.62 5.41
N ASP A 89 -11.37 12.28 5.75
CA ASP A 89 -12.71 11.70 5.67
C ASP A 89 -13.11 11.42 4.23
N GLN A 90 -12.85 12.35 3.30
CA GLN A 90 -13.09 12.13 1.88
C GLN A 90 -12.22 11.00 1.32
N LEU A 91 -10.95 10.95 1.74
CA LEU A 91 -10.05 9.84 1.37
C LEU A 91 -10.60 8.48 1.82
N ALA A 92 -11.11 8.40 3.07
CA ALA A 92 -11.68 7.18 3.61
C ALA A 92 -12.98 6.78 2.89
N ALA A 93 -13.84 7.73 2.55
CA ALA A 93 -15.06 7.50 1.79
C ALA A 93 -14.76 6.96 0.37
N LEU A 94 -13.82 7.60 -0.34
CA LEU A 94 -13.37 7.16 -1.66
C LEU A 94 -12.70 5.77 -1.60
N ARG A 95 -11.87 5.51 -0.59
CA ARG A 95 -11.29 4.19 -0.35
C ARG A 95 -12.37 3.12 -0.28
N ASP A 96 -13.37 3.32 0.55
CA ASP A 96 -14.44 2.33 0.76
C ASP A 96 -15.30 2.14 -0.50
N LEU A 97 -15.54 3.20 -1.27
CA LEU A 97 -16.23 3.12 -2.56
C LEU A 97 -15.44 2.25 -3.56
N ILE A 98 -14.12 2.46 -3.68
CA ILE A 98 -13.25 1.70 -4.57
C ILE A 98 -13.17 0.23 -4.14
N LEU A 99 -13.03 -0.03 -2.84
CA LEU A 99 -13.02 -1.41 -2.32
C LEU A 99 -14.34 -2.15 -2.58
N ARG A 100 -15.49 -1.46 -2.45
CA ARG A 100 -16.80 -2.02 -2.82
C ARG A 100 -16.91 -2.33 -4.30
N SER A 101 -16.28 -1.55 -5.17
CA SER A 101 -16.19 -1.82 -6.61
C SER A 101 -15.19 -2.95 -6.96
N ARG A 102 -14.71 -3.69 -5.94
CA ARG A 102 -13.81 -4.84 -6.07
C ARG A 102 -12.42 -4.48 -6.62
N ARG A 103 -11.94 -3.27 -6.36
CA ARG A 103 -10.59 -2.84 -6.64
C ARG A 103 -9.80 -2.61 -5.35
N SER A 104 -8.53 -2.95 -5.37
CA SER A 104 -7.60 -2.69 -4.27
C SER A 104 -7.18 -1.23 -4.25
N VAL A 105 -6.80 -0.72 -3.07
CA VAL A 105 -6.41 0.68 -2.89
C VAL A 105 -5.02 0.77 -2.28
N VAL A 106 -4.23 1.71 -2.76
CA VAL A 106 -3.02 2.20 -2.11
C VAL A 106 -3.21 3.66 -1.71
N LEU A 107 -3.13 3.93 -0.42
CA LEU A 107 -3.26 5.27 0.15
C LEU A 107 -1.88 5.89 0.29
N ASP A 108 -1.60 6.90 -0.53
CA ASP A 108 -0.37 7.67 -0.53
C ASP A 108 -0.49 8.83 0.47
N SER A 109 0.03 8.62 1.67
CA SER A 109 -0.03 9.55 2.79
C SER A 109 1.26 9.47 3.62
N THR A 110 1.61 10.55 4.30
CA THR A 110 2.71 10.52 5.27
C THR A 110 2.35 9.74 6.52
N ALA A 111 1.09 9.81 6.97
CA ALA A 111 0.52 9.12 8.11
C ALA A 111 1.49 8.99 9.30
N PRO A 112 1.96 10.09 9.92
CA PRO A 112 3.00 10.05 10.94
C PRO A 112 2.52 9.46 12.26
N ARG A 113 1.23 9.62 12.58
CA ARG A 113 0.62 9.20 13.86
C ARG A 113 -0.09 7.87 13.74
N ASN A 114 -0.09 7.10 14.83
CA ASN A 114 -0.79 5.82 14.90
C ASN A 114 -2.31 5.95 14.79
N SER A 115 -2.89 7.06 15.27
CA SER A 115 -4.31 7.38 15.09
C SER A 115 -4.66 7.47 13.60
N THR A 116 -3.91 8.24 12.82
CA THR A 116 -4.09 8.37 11.37
C THR A 116 -3.91 7.05 10.65
N ARG A 117 -2.87 6.27 11.00
CA ARG A 117 -2.63 4.94 10.40
C ARG A 117 -3.80 4.00 10.65
N ARG A 118 -4.32 3.95 11.89
CA ARG A 118 -5.51 3.13 12.22
C ARG A 118 -6.73 3.58 11.44
N PHE A 119 -6.99 4.88 11.38
CA PHE A 119 -8.11 5.44 10.63
C PHE A 119 -8.05 5.04 9.16
N LEU A 120 -6.89 5.16 8.52
CA LEU A 120 -6.68 4.78 7.13
C LEU A 120 -6.72 3.28 6.88
N LEU A 121 -6.23 2.46 7.81
CA LEU A 121 -6.31 1.00 7.72
C LEU A 121 -7.72 0.49 7.94
N ASN A 122 -8.53 1.17 8.77
CA ASN A 122 -9.84 0.71 9.15
C ASN A 122 -10.85 0.97 8.02
N THR A 123 -11.40 -0.10 7.46
CA THR A 123 -12.47 -0.07 6.44
C THR A 123 -13.64 -0.92 6.91
N ARG A 124 -14.86 -0.51 6.54
CA ARG A 124 -16.10 -1.27 6.77
C ARG A 124 -16.37 -2.31 5.68
N VAL A 125 -15.53 -2.37 4.65
CA VAL A 125 -15.67 -3.35 3.57
C VAL A 125 -15.11 -4.69 4.02
N GLU A 126 -15.92 -5.73 3.96
CA GLU A 126 -15.53 -7.08 4.36
C GLU A 126 -14.58 -7.75 3.38
N GLY A 127 -13.77 -8.68 3.88
CA GLY A 127 -12.85 -9.48 3.07
C GLY A 127 -11.63 -8.68 2.55
N VAL A 128 -11.39 -7.49 3.09
CA VAL A 128 -10.25 -6.65 2.73
C VAL A 128 -9.03 -7.00 3.60
N VAL A 129 -7.91 -7.27 2.96
CA VAL A 129 -6.61 -7.42 3.63
C VAL A 129 -6.01 -6.03 3.83
N ARG A 130 -5.62 -5.73 5.07
CA ARG A 130 -5.02 -4.45 5.47
C ARG A 130 -3.53 -4.59 5.56
N LEU A 131 -2.79 -3.60 5.08
CA LEU A 131 -1.33 -3.58 5.17
C LEU A 131 -0.84 -2.14 5.35
N LEU A 132 -0.02 -1.92 6.38
CA LEU A 132 0.75 -0.70 6.55
C LEU A 132 2.16 -0.90 5.99
N VAL A 133 2.53 -0.15 4.99
CA VAL A 133 3.89 -0.14 4.44
C VAL A 133 4.61 1.10 4.95
N VAL A 134 5.61 0.89 5.80
CA VAL A 134 6.43 1.97 6.37
C VAL A 134 7.71 2.09 5.58
N LEU A 135 7.88 3.21 4.88
CA LEU A 135 9.09 3.47 4.12
C LEU A 135 10.19 3.96 5.06
N LEU A 136 11.29 3.22 5.05
CA LEU A 136 12.48 3.50 5.84
C LEU A 136 13.58 4.02 4.91
N VAL A 137 14.08 5.20 5.24
CA VAL A 137 15.18 5.85 4.54
C VAL A 137 16.10 6.45 5.60
N GLU A 138 17.38 6.34 5.40
CA GLU A 138 18.37 6.93 6.30
C GLU A 138 18.25 8.46 6.34
N ARG A 139 18.57 9.04 7.48
CA ARG A 139 18.38 10.48 7.71
C ARG A 139 19.13 11.34 6.69
N SER A 140 20.41 11.01 6.43
CA SER A 140 21.25 11.72 5.47
C SER A 140 20.64 11.74 4.06
N GLU A 141 20.12 10.59 3.63
CA GLU A 141 19.45 10.46 2.34
C GLU A 141 18.13 11.24 2.28
N LEU A 142 17.33 11.23 3.37
CA LEU A 142 16.12 12.03 3.47
C LEU A 142 16.41 13.53 3.41
N GLU A 143 17.44 13.99 4.11
CA GLU A 143 17.85 15.37 4.13
C GLU A 143 18.30 15.84 2.73
N GLY A 144 19.12 15.04 2.04
CA GLY A 144 19.54 15.31 0.67
C GLY A 144 18.34 15.44 -0.28
N ARG A 145 17.44 14.45 -0.29
CA ARG A 145 16.23 14.47 -1.13
C ARG A 145 15.28 15.61 -0.80
N ASN A 146 15.17 16.02 0.46
CA ASN A 146 14.35 17.17 0.85
C ASN A 146 15.00 18.49 0.45
N GLN A 147 16.33 18.59 0.55
CA GLN A 147 17.08 19.76 0.09
C GLN A 147 16.90 20.00 -1.41
N GLU A 148 16.99 18.95 -2.24
CA GLU A 148 16.72 19.00 -3.68
C GLU A 148 15.32 19.52 -4.02
N ARG A 149 14.34 19.31 -3.11
CA ARG A 149 12.96 19.79 -3.23
C ARG A 149 12.71 21.15 -2.58
N GLY A 150 13.73 21.81 -2.05
CA GLY A 150 13.60 23.07 -1.32
C GLY A 150 12.92 22.94 0.05
N LEU A 151 12.84 21.74 0.63
CA LEU A 151 12.18 21.45 1.90
C LEU A 151 13.19 21.30 3.05
N VAL A 152 14.00 22.34 3.24
CA VAL A 152 15.02 22.35 4.31
C VAL A 152 14.36 22.26 5.70
N GLY A 153 14.91 21.42 6.59
CA GLY A 153 14.38 21.20 7.94
C GLY A 153 13.11 20.34 8.03
N ALA A 154 12.61 19.82 6.91
CA ALA A 154 11.42 18.99 6.89
C ALA A 154 11.55 17.72 7.75
N VAL A 155 12.73 17.10 7.79
CA VAL A 155 12.97 15.88 8.57
C VAL A 155 12.77 16.16 10.06
N ASP A 156 13.32 17.26 10.60
CA ASP A 156 13.17 17.62 12.00
C ASP A 156 11.73 18.02 12.37
N ALA A 157 11.05 18.71 11.47
CA ALA A 157 9.65 19.04 11.66
C ALA A 157 8.78 17.78 11.78
N TRP A 158 9.05 16.77 10.96
CA TRP A 158 8.32 15.51 10.97
C TRP A 158 8.71 14.58 12.12
N ASN A 159 9.97 14.61 12.60
CA ASN A 159 10.41 13.87 13.80
C ASN A 159 9.55 14.20 15.02
N ARG A 160 9.09 15.44 15.18
CA ARG A 160 8.24 15.87 16.31
C ARG A 160 6.85 15.25 16.30
N THR A 161 6.38 14.80 15.13
CA THR A 161 5.04 14.23 14.98
C THR A 161 5.06 12.73 14.69
N TRP A 162 6.24 12.16 14.44
CA TRP A 162 6.40 10.76 14.09
C TRP A 162 6.22 9.84 15.30
N GLU A 163 5.31 8.88 15.15
CA GLU A 163 5.14 7.79 16.10
C GLU A 163 5.61 6.47 15.46
N ASN A 164 6.31 5.64 16.23
CA ASN A 164 6.61 4.30 15.77
C ASN A 164 5.32 3.48 15.61
N PRO A 165 5.18 2.70 14.53
CA PRO A 165 4.02 1.85 14.34
C PRO A 165 3.82 0.91 15.53
N GLN A 166 2.57 0.77 15.97
CA GLN A 166 2.24 -0.13 17.07
C GLN A 166 2.36 -1.59 16.63
N THR A 167 2.75 -2.46 17.55
CA THR A 167 3.03 -3.88 17.32
C THR A 167 1.82 -4.70 16.83
N ASN A 168 0.61 -4.22 17.09
CA ASN A 168 -0.63 -4.86 16.66
C ASN A 168 -1.08 -4.46 15.23
N MET A 169 -0.35 -3.58 14.56
CA MET A 169 -0.63 -3.22 13.17
C MET A 169 -0.01 -4.23 12.21
N PRO A 170 -0.65 -4.52 11.06
CA PRO A 170 -0.07 -5.34 9.99
C PRO A 170 0.98 -4.54 9.23
N VAL A 171 2.21 -4.48 9.73
CA VAL A 171 3.29 -3.63 9.23
C VAL A 171 4.25 -4.40 8.34
N MET A 172 4.60 -3.82 7.21
CA MET A 172 5.76 -4.17 6.40
C MET A 172 6.72 -2.98 6.35
N LYS A 173 8.00 -3.23 6.66
CA LYS A 173 9.08 -2.26 6.49
C LYS A 173 9.60 -2.32 5.06
N PHE A 174 9.67 -1.16 4.41
CA PHE A 174 10.11 -0.99 3.03
C PHE A 174 11.34 -0.07 3.00
N ARG A 175 12.52 -0.63 2.70
CA ARG A 175 13.77 0.15 2.61
C ARG A 175 13.89 0.83 1.26
N ASN A 176 14.38 2.08 1.25
CA ASN A 176 14.51 2.90 0.04
C ASN A 176 15.68 3.90 0.14
N ASN A 177 16.86 3.46 0.57
CA ASN A 177 18.05 4.32 0.52
C ASN A 177 18.65 4.40 -0.88
N SER A 178 18.45 3.36 -1.68
CA SER A 178 18.93 3.27 -3.06
C SER A 178 17.91 2.60 -3.96
N LEU A 179 18.12 2.70 -5.28
CA LEU A 179 17.30 1.99 -6.25
C LEU A 179 17.33 0.47 -6.03
N ALA A 180 18.49 -0.11 -5.69
CA ALA A 180 18.63 -1.54 -5.43
C ALA A 180 17.81 -1.98 -4.20
N GLU A 181 17.82 -1.19 -3.11
CA GLU A 181 16.97 -1.46 -1.95
C GLU A 181 15.49 -1.31 -2.26
N PHE A 182 15.13 -0.31 -3.06
CA PHE A 182 13.75 -0.14 -3.52
C PHE A 182 13.27 -1.37 -4.28
N GLU A 183 14.03 -1.84 -5.30
CA GLU A 183 13.64 -3.00 -6.11
C GLU A 183 13.55 -4.28 -5.25
N THR A 184 14.48 -4.48 -4.33
CA THR A 184 14.44 -5.61 -3.39
C THR A 184 13.19 -5.56 -2.50
N SER A 185 12.90 -4.40 -1.91
CA SER A 185 11.72 -4.19 -1.06
C SER A 185 10.41 -4.32 -1.87
N TYR A 186 10.42 -3.85 -3.11
CA TYR A 186 9.29 -3.95 -4.02
C TYR A 186 8.99 -5.41 -4.40
N TYR A 187 10.04 -6.19 -4.69
CA TYR A 187 9.88 -7.62 -4.94
C TYR A 187 9.24 -8.34 -3.74
N VAL A 188 9.71 -8.07 -2.52
CA VAL A 188 9.14 -8.67 -1.30
C VAL A 188 7.69 -8.25 -1.11
N LEU A 189 7.34 -6.98 -1.35
CA LEU A 189 5.97 -6.50 -1.27
C LEU A 189 5.07 -7.21 -2.29
N THR A 190 5.49 -7.29 -3.54
CA THR A 190 4.70 -7.93 -4.61
C THR A 190 4.54 -9.43 -4.38
N ASP A 191 5.55 -10.10 -3.84
CA ASP A 191 5.45 -11.51 -3.45
C ASP A 191 4.46 -11.70 -2.28
N LEU A 192 4.48 -10.81 -1.29
CA LEU A 192 3.49 -10.80 -0.21
C LEU A 192 2.06 -10.61 -0.75
N LEU A 193 1.85 -9.68 -1.68
CA LEU A 193 0.54 -9.44 -2.29
C LEU A 193 0.03 -10.68 -3.05
N ARG A 194 0.93 -11.39 -3.73
CA ARG A 194 0.63 -12.63 -4.45
C ARG A 194 0.46 -13.85 -3.54
N SER A 195 1.19 -13.92 -2.44
CA SER A 195 1.21 -15.09 -1.54
C SER A 195 -0.11 -15.32 -0.80
N LYS A 196 -0.87 -14.26 -0.53
CA LYS A 196 -2.22 -14.39 0.04
C LYS A 196 -3.24 -15.00 -0.94
N ILE A 197 -2.86 -15.14 -2.20
CA ILE A 197 -3.64 -15.84 -3.24
C ILE A 197 -3.42 -17.37 -3.14
N ASN A 198 -2.23 -17.79 -2.64
CA ASN A 198 -1.86 -19.21 -2.55
C ASN A 198 -1.50 -19.59 -1.10
N PRO A 199 -2.37 -20.33 -0.38
CA PRO A 199 -2.13 -20.73 1.01
C PRO A 199 -0.88 -21.61 1.18
N TYR A 200 -0.41 -22.28 0.11
CA TYR A 200 0.80 -23.11 0.15
C TYR A 200 2.10 -22.31 0.21
N ARG A 201 2.10 -21.04 -0.21
CA ARG A 201 3.28 -20.14 -0.11
C ARG A 201 3.50 -19.53 1.28
N ARG A 202 2.51 -19.62 2.18
CA ARG A 202 2.62 -19.07 3.55
C ARG A 202 3.83 -19.62 4.34
N ARG A 203 4.25 -20.86 4.09
CA ARG A 203 5.41 -21.47 4.78
C ARG A 203 6.75 -20.86 4.36
N PHE A 204 6.86 -20.37 3.14
CA PHE A 204 8.12 -19.83 2.61
C PHE A 204 8.44 -18.43 3.15
N ILE A 205 7.43 -17.57 3.33
CA ILE A 205 7.61 -16.19 3.77
C ILE A 205 7.97 -16.09 5.26
N ALA A 206 7.51 -17.06 6.08
CA ALA A 206 7.86 -17.09 7.50
C ALA A 206 9.37 -17.23 7.76
N HIS A 207 10.12 -17.80 6.80
CA HIS A 207 11.58 -17.93 6.89
C HIS A 207 12.35 -16.68 6.43
N LEU A 208 11.72 -15.78 5.66
CA LEU A 208 12.34 -14.55 5.17
C LEU A 208 12.27 -13.38 6.19
N PHE A 209 11.47 -13.52 7.23
CA PHE A 209 11.38 -12.58 8.35
C PHE A 209 11.75 -13.30 9.65
N PRO A 210 13.04 -13.51 9.95
CA PRO A 210 13.42 -13.91 11.29
C PRO A 210 12.92 -12.83 12.25
N LYS A 211 12.21 -13.25 13.31
CA LYS A 211 11.83 -12.36 14.41
C LYS A 211 13.09 -11.59 14.79
N ILE A 212 13.10 -10.29 14.54
CA ILE A 212 14.14 -9.41 15.06
C ILE A 212 13.90 -9.44 16.57
N ARG A 213 14.67 -10.28 17.27
CA ARG A 213 14.81 -10.20 18.71
C ARG A 213 15.40 -8.82 18.98
N ASP A 214 14.74 -8.10 19.86
CA ASP A 214 15.21 -6.84 20.40
C ASP A 214 16.69 -6.98 20.79
N ALA A 215 17.57 -6.30 20.07
CA ALA A 215 18.88 -5.99 20.56
C ALA A 215 18.69 -4.88 21.61
N LYS A 216 18.42 -5.30 22.85
CA LYS A 216 18.70 -4.51 24.03
C LYS A 216 20.19 -4.72 24.34
N SER A 217 20.99 -3.73 24.13
CA SER A 217 22.15 -3.35 24.89
C SER A 217 22.65 -1.98 24.41
#